data_0396e9accc1b9e128c9a331cad300d04
#
_entry.id   0396e9accc1b9e128c9a331cad300d04
#
_cell.length_a   1.000
_cell.length_b   1.000
_cell.length_c   1.000
_cell.angle_alpha   90.00
_cell.angle_beta   90.00
_cell.angle_gamma   90.00
#
_symmetry.space_group_name_H-M   'P 1'
#
loop_
_entity.id
_entity.type
_entity.pdbx_description
1 polymer ?
#
loop_
_entity_poly.entity_id
_entity_poly.type
_entity_poly.pdbx_seq_one_letter_code
_entity_poly.pdbx_strand_id
1 'polypeptide(L)'
;MTYEFLQSYWWFLVSLLGALLVFLMFVQGANTLIFCLGKTEEERRLIINSTGRKWEFTFTTLVTFGGAFFASFPLFYSTSFGGAYWLWMIILFSFVIQAVSYEFQNKIGNFLGPKTFQICLIINGIVGPLLLGGAVATFFNGSNFLIDKGNITNNLQPVISRWANASHGLDALLDPWNVVLGLAVLMLARILGMLYIKNNIEHQQIQERCTRQLPWNALLFLLFFLPFLIRLLVKDGFSTSTGSITIESMKYLHNLLEMPFLLVILLIGVVLVLFGIFKSSRSVQYRKGIWFTGIGTVLTVLVLLLIAGWNNTAYYPSNIDLQSSLTLANSCSSEFTLHTMAIVSLLIPFVLAYIVFAWRAIDRKRITQEEIEQGEAY
;
A
#
# COMPACT_ATOMS: atom_id res chain seq x y z
N MET A 1 11.16 27.40 7.86
CA MET A 1 11.45 25.95 7.90
C MET A 1 12.72 25.74 7.09
N THR A 2 13.68 24.95 7.58
CA THR A 2 14.88 24.63 6.78
C THR A 2 14.52 23.67 5.65
N TYR A 3 15.32 23.67 4.58
CA TYR A 3 15.06 22.78 3.43
C TYR A 3 15.12 21.29 3.81
N GLU A 4 16.04 20.91 4.69
CA GLU A 4 16.15 19.54 5.22
C GLU A 4 14.90 19.14 6.02
N PHE A 5 14.34 20.06 6.82
CA PHE A 5 13.09 19.82 7.52
C PHE A 5 11.94 19.58 6.54
N LEU A 6 11.83 20.36 5.46
CA LEU A 6 10.80 20.19 4.44
C LEU A 6 10.93 18.84 3.71
N GLN A 7 12.15 18.39 3.41
CA GLN A 7 12.41 17.06 2.84
C GLN A 7 11.91 15.94 3.77
N SER A 8 12.27 16.00 5.04
CA SER A 8 11.85 15.04 6.05
C SER A 8 10.34 15.07 6.30
N TYR A 9 9.73 16.24 6.31
CA TYR A 9 8.29 16.45 6.46
C TYR A 9 7.51 15.83 5.29
N TRP A 10 7.96 16.05 4.05
CA TRP A 10 7.31 15.48 2.88
C TRP A 10 7.51 13.97 2.78
N TRP A 11 8.66 13.46 3.23
CA TRP A 11 8.84 12.02 3.37
C TRP A 11 7.87 11.41 4.36
N PHE A 12 7.65 12.07 5.50
CA PHE A 12 6.63 11.64 6.47
C PHE A 12 5.24 11.60 5.85
N LEU A 13 4.81 12.66 5.14
CA LEU A 13 3.47 12.70 4.53
C LEU A 13 3.28 11.63 3.45
N VAL A 14 4.27 11.42 2.60
CA VAL A 14 4.23 10.37 1.58
C VAL A 14 4.20 8.98 2.23
N SER A 15 5.01 8.76 3.26
CA SER A 15 5.03 7.51 4.03
C SER A 15 3.68 7.25 4.71
N LEU A 16 3.04 8.28 5.25
CA LEU A 16 1.70 8.18 5.84
C LEU A 16 0.65 7.80 4.79
N LEU A 17 0.69 8.40 3.59
CA LEU A 17 -0.20 8.04 2.48
C LEU A 17 0.02 6.58 2.06
N GLY A 18 1.26 6.12 1.96
CA GLY A 18 1.59 4.72 1.68
C GLY A 18 1.05 3.76 2.75
N ALA A 19 1.17 4.14 4.01
CA ALA A 19 0.65 3.36 5.13
C ALA A 19 -0.89 3.29 5.14
N LEU A 20 -1.56 4.41 4.85
CA LEU A 20 -3.02 4.46 4.68
C LEU A 20 -3.48 3.63 3.48
N LEU A 21 -2.73 3.66 2.37
CA LEU A 21 -3.01 2.82 1.20
C LEU A 21 -3.01 1.34 1.56
N VAL A 22 -2.00 0.86 2.30
CA VAL A 22 -1.94 -0.55 2.73
C VAL A 22 -3.14 -0.92 3.60
N PHE A 23 -3.58 -0.06 4.52
CA PHE A 23 -4.82 -0.27 5.27
C PHE A 23 -6.04 -0.36 4.34
N LEU A 24 -6.18 0.57 3.40
CA LEU A 24 -7.33 0.64 2.49
C LEU A 24 -7.38 -0.54 1.51
N MET A 25 -6.29 -1.28 1.30
CA MET A 25 -6.29 -2.51 0.52
C MET A 25 -7.16 -3.63 1.13
N PHE A 26 -7.88 -3.37 2.25
CA PHE A 26 -8.92 -4.29 2.70
C PHE A 26 -9.97 -4.56 1.61
N VAL A 27 -10.20 -3.61 0.70
CA VAL A 27 -11.08 -3.77 -0.46
C VAL A 27 -10.56 -4.88 -1.37
N GLN A 28 -9.28 -4.80 -1.77
CA GLN A 28 -8.63 -5.81 -2.61
C GLN A 28 -8.59 -7.16 -1.91
N GLY A 29 -8.26 -7.16 -0.62
CA GLY A 29 -8.25 -8.36 0.20
C GLY A 29 -9.62 -9.06 0.25
N ALA A 30 -10.69 -8.29 0.45
CA ALA A 30 -12.05 -8.80 0.45
C ALA A 30 -12.48 -9.34 -0.93
N ASN A 31 -12.04 -8.69 -2.02
CA ASN A 31 -12.30 -9.16 -3.38
C ASN A 31 -11.74 -10.56 -3.62
N THR A 32 -10.57 -10.92 -3.06
CA THR A 32 -10.02 -12.29 -3.15
C THR A 32 -10.87 -13.33 -2.44
N LEU A 33 -11.79 -12.91 -1.58
CA LEU A 33 -12.58 -13.77 -0.71
C LEU A 33 -14.01 -13.97 -1.20
N ILE A 34 -14.42 -13.36 -2.31
CA ILE A 34 -15.78 -13.38 -2.83
C ILE A 34 -16.33 -14.81 -2.91
N PHE A 35 -15.62 -15.75 -3.54
CA PHE A 35 -16.07 -17.16 -3.63
C PHE A 35 -15.71 -18.00 -2.40
N CYS A 36 -14.74 -17.56 -1.60
CA CYS A 36 -14.35 -18.27 -0.38
C CYS A 36 -15.37 -18.07 0.74
N LEU A 37 -15.86 -16.85 0.92
CA LEU A 37 -16.80 -16.45 1.95
C LEU A 37 -18.24 -16.48 1.45
N GLY A 38 -18.50 -16.06 0.20
CA GLY A 38 -19.82 -16.05 -0.44
C GLY A 38 -20.08 -17.35 -1.20
N LYS A 39 -20.86 -18.25 -0.61
CA LYS A 39 -21.22 -19.55 -1.23
C LYS A 39 -22.43 -19.43 -2.13
N THR A 40 -23.39 -18.60 -1.76
CA THR A 40 -24.56 -18.28 -2.58
C THR A 40 -24.32 -17.00 -3.38
N GLU A 41 -25.16 -16.74 -4.36
CA GLU A 41 -25.10 -15.50 -5.13
C GLU A 41 -25.42 -14.27 -4.27
N GLU A 42 -26.38 -14.40 -3.37
CA GLU A 42 -26.77 -13.36 -2.41
C GLU A 42 -25.63 -13.02 -1.46
N GLU A 43 -24.94 -14.02 -0.91
CA GLU A 43 -23.78 -13.80 -0.06
C GLU A 43 -22.65 -13.08 -0.81
N ARG A 44 -22.43 -13.40 -2.10
CA ARG A 44 -21.45 -12.68 -2.94
C ARG A 44 -21.83 -11.23 -3.18
N ARG A 45 -23.13 -10.97 -3.45
CA ARG A 45 -23.65 -9.61 -3.59
C ARG A 45 -23.45 -8.79 -2.31
N LEU A 46 -23.68 -9.37 -1.11
CA LEU A 46 -23.41 -8.71 0.16
C LEU A 46 -21.95 -8.27 0.27
N ILE A 47 -21.00 -9.17 -0.05
CA ILE A 47 -19.56 -8.88 0.01
C ILE A 47 -19.20 -7.77 -0.99
N ILE A 48 -19.67 -7.89 -2.22
CA ILE A 48 -19.36 -6.93 -3.29
C ILE A 48 -19.96 -5.56 -3.00
N ASN A 49 -21.19 -5.48 -2.49
CA ASN A 49 -21.81 -4.23 -2.09
C ASN A 49 -21.02 -3.55 -0.94
N SER A 50 -20.55 -4.36 0.01
CA SER A 50 -19.73 -3.86 1.13
C SER A 50 -18.42 -3.21 0.65
N THR A 51 -17.70 -3.86 -0.25
CA THR A 51 -16.44 -3.36 -0.79
C THR A 51 -16.63 -2.29 -1.87
N GLY A 52 -17.70 -2.40 -2.64
CA GLY A 52 -18.10 -1.46 -3.70
C GLY A 52 -18.28 -0.04 -3.18
N ARG A 53 -18.79 0.13 -1.94
CA ARG A 53 -18.91 1.44 -1.31
C ARG A 53 -17.59 2.08 -0.88
N LYS A 54 -16.46 1.35 -0.99
CA LYS A 54 -15.14 1.78 -0.47
C LYS A 54 -14.01 1.72 -1.48
N TRP A 55 -14.20 1.14 -2.65
CA TRP A 55 -13.11 0.93 -3.62
C TRP A 55 -12.47 2.24 -4.08
N GLU A 56 -13.25 3.31 -4.19
CA GLU A 56 -12.75 4.63 -4.57
C GLU A 56 -11.74 5.19 -3.58
N PHE A 57 -11.92 4.96 -2.28
CA PHE A 57 -10.96 5.41 -1.27
C PHE A 57 -9.57 4.80 -1.50
N THR A 58 -9.49 3.51 -1.84
CA THR A 58 -8.22 2.85 -2.12
C THR A 58 -7.59 3.40 -3.40
N PHE A 59 -8.37 3.48 -4.47
CA PHE A 59 -7.87 3.95 -5.76
C PHE A 59 -7.42 5.41 -5.69
N THR A 60 -8.23 6.28 -5.09
CA THR A 60 -7.88 7.69 -4.90
C THR A 60 -6.63 7.85 -4.04
N THR A 61 -6.47 7.05 -2.98
CA THR A 61 -5.27 7.09 -2.15
C THR A 61 -4.04 6.63 -2.92
N LEU A 62 -4.14 5.62 -3.79
CA LEU A 62 -3.05 5.19 -4.67
C LEU A 62 -2.61 6.33 -5.61
N VAL A 63 -3.57 6.99 -6.26
CA VAL A 63 -3.30 8.13 -7.16
C VAL A 63 -2.69 9.30 -6.38
N THR A 64 -3.21 9.59 -5.18
CA THR A 64 -2.68 10.64 -4.30
C THR A 64 -1.26 10.33 -3.84
N PHE A 65 -0.95 9.07 -3.54
CA PHE A 65 0.40 8.63 -3.19
C PHE A 65 1.38 8.88 -4.36
N GLY A 66 1.02 8.50 -5.59
CA GLY A 66 1.81 8.81 -6.78
C GLY A 66 1.96 10.31 -7.02
N GLY A 67 0.87 11.07 -6.88
CA GLY A 67 0.87 12.54 -7.04
C GLY A 67 1.71 13.25 -5.97
N ALA A 68 1.71 12.75 -4.74
CA ALA A 68 2.56 13.29 -3.67
C ALA A 68 4.05 13.04 -3.97
N PHE A 69 4.41 11.87 -4.49
CA PHE A 69 5.78 11.62 -4.97
C PHE A 69 6.15 12.50 -6.15
N PHE A 70 5.25 12.66 -7.13
CA PHE A 70 5.48 13.55 -8.26
C PHE A 70 5.82 14.97 -7.82
N ALA A 71 5.09 15.50 -6.87
CA ALA A 71 5.25 16.86 -6.40
C ALA A 71 6.46 17.04 -5.47
N SER A 72 6.69 16.11 -4.53
CA SER A 72 7.74 16.24 -3.51
C SER A 72 9.08 15.62 -3.91
N PHE A 73 9.08 14.49 -4.63
CA PHE A 73 10.27 13.75 -5.05
C PHE A 73 10.22 13.41 -6.55
N PRO A 74 10.24 14.44 -7.45
CA PRO A 74 10.01 14.24 -8.88
C PRO A 74 11.03 13.31 -9.55
N LEU A 75 12.29 13.27 -9.07
CA LEU A 75 13.28 12.35 -9.63
C LEU A 75 12.95 10.90 -9.31
N PHE A 76 12.42 10.59 -8.12
CA PHE A 76 11.90 9.27 -7.82
C PHE A 76 10.70 8.92 -8.69
N TYR A 77 9.76 9.87 -8.84
CA TYR A 77 8.59 9.64 -9.68
C TYR A 77 8.98 9.30 -11.12
N SER A 78 9.89 10.06 -11.73
CA SER A 78 10.37 9.79 -13.09
C SER A 78 11.12 8.45 -13.18
N THR A 79 11.92 8.11 -12.17
CA THR A 79 12.72 6.88 -12.14
C THR A 79 11.86 5.63 -11.89
N SER A 80 10.97 5.66 -10.90
CA SER A 80 10.14 4.52 -10.56
C SER A 80 8.89 4.43 -11.44
N PHE A 81 8.02 5.46 -11.44
CA PHE A 81 6.77 5.41 -12.21
C PHE A 81 7.03 5.50 -13.71
N GLY A 82 7.97 6.34 -14.13
CA GLY A 82 8.35 6.48 -15.54
C GLY A 82 9.29 5.36 -16.01
N GLY A 83 10.28 4.96 -15.20
CA GLY A 83 11.27 3.93 -15.58
C GLY A 83 10.74 2.51 -15.45
N ALA A 84 10.08 2.18 -14.34
CA ALA A 84 9.44 0.87 -14.11
C ALA A 84 7.99 0.83 -14.63
N TYR A 85 7.74 1.43 -15.78
CA TYR A 85 6.38 1.69 -16.27
C TYR A 85 5.55 0.44 -16.49
N TRP A 86 6.12 -0.71 -16.88
CA TRP A 86 5.34 -1.94 -17.06
C TRP A 86 4.74 -2.44 -15.75
N LEU A 87 5.51 -2.39 -14.66
CA LEU A 87 5.01 -2.76 -13.34
C LEU A 87 3.84 -1.87 -12.92
N TRP A 88 4.02 -0.55 -13.07
CA TRP A 88 2.98 0.42 -12.71
C TRP A 88 1.77 0.37 -13.63
N MET A 89 1.96 0.09 -14.93
CA MET A 89 0.85 -0.09 -15.87
C MET A 89 -0.01 -1.31 -15.51
N ILE A 90 0.60 -2.43 -15.11
CA ILE A 90 -0.15 -3.62 -14.67
C ILE A 90 -0.94 -3.31 -13.39
N ILE A 91 -0.33 -2.61 -12.43
CA ILE A 91 -1.02 -2.16 -11.21
C ILE A 91 -2.21 -1.29 -11.60
N LEU A 92 -2.01 -0.23 -12.37
CA LEU A 92 -3.06 0.68 -12.79
C LEU A 92 -4.18 -0.05 -13.53
N PHE A 93 -3.84 -0.91 -14.48
CA PHE A 93 -4.81 -1.66 -15.25
C PHE A 93 -5.65 -2.61 -14.37
N SER A 94 -5.04 -3.21 -13.35
CA SER A 94 -5.78 -4.03 -12.38
C SER A 94 -6.84 -3.21 -11.61
N PHE A 95 -6.55 -1.96 -11.26
CA PHE A 95 -7.52 -1.06 -10.61
C PHE A 95 -8.58 -0.55 -11.57
N VAL A 96 -8.26 -0.33 -12.85
CA VAL A 96 -9.25 0.01 -13.89
C VAL A 96 -10.23 -1.14 -14.07
N ILE A 97 -9.75 -2.39 -14.16
CA ILE A 97 -10.63 -3.57 -14.24
C ILE A 97 -11.54 -3.66 -13.00
N GLN A 98 -11.03 -3.35 -11.81
CA GLN A 98 -11.82 -3.30 -10.58
C GLN A 98 -12.97 -2.27 -10.70
N ALA A 99 -12.67 -1.04 -11.12
CA ALA A 99 -13.66 0.01 -11.28
C ALA A 99 -14.79 -0.42 -12.24
N VAL A 100 -14.42 -0.90 -13.42
CA VAL A 100 -15.35 -1.43 -14.41
C VAL A 100 -16.19 -2.58 -13.83
N SER A 101 -15.57 -3.45 -13.04
CA SER A 101 -16.27 -4.61 -12.48
C SER A 101 -17.32 -4.23 -11.45
N TYR A 102 -17.04 -3.25 -10.57
CA TYR A 102 -18.05 -2.76 -9.64
C TYR A 102 -19.21 -2.09 -10.36
N GLU A 103 -18.95 -1.24 -11.36
CA GLU A 103 -19.96 -0.44 -12.03
C GLU A 103 -20.86 -1.26 -12.98
N PHE A 104 -20.32 -2.27 -13.65
CA PHE A 104 -21.02 -2.91 -14.79
C PHE A 104 -21.54 -4.30 -14.50
N GLN A 105 -21.19 -4.96 -13.39
CA GLN A 105 -21.59 -6.34 -13.12
C GLN A 105 -23.12 -6.55 -13.07
N ASN A 106 -23.87 -5.56 -12.57
CA ASN A 106 -25.32 -5.63 -12.38
C ASN A 106 -26.11 -4.78 -13.40
N LYS A 107 -25.46 -4.17 -14.42
CA LYS A 107 -26.14 -3.34 -15.42
C LYS A 107 -26.96 -4.19 -16.39
N ILE A 108 -28.11 -3.66 -16.80
CA ILE A 108 -28.98 -4.25 -17.82
C ILE A 108 -28.18 -4.35 -19.12
N GLY A 109 -28.22 -5.53 -19.77
CA GLY A 109 -27.47 -5.79 -21.01
C GLY A 109 -26.07 -6.33 -20.79
N ASN A 110 -25.69 -6.67 -19.56
CA ASN A 110 -24.42 -7.35 -19.26
C ASN A 110 -24.37 -8.74 -19.92
N PHE A 111 -23.71 -8.83 -21.09
CA PHE A 111 -23.57 -10.08 -21.84
C PHE A 111 -22.46 -11.01 -21.29
N LEU A 112 -21.50 -10.47 -20.51
CA LEU A 112 -20.41 -11.25 -19.91
C LEU A 112 -20.85 -12.00 -18.65
N GLY A 113 -21.94 -11.57 -18.05
CA GLY A 113 -22.48 -12.12 -16.81
C GLY A 113 -21.71 -11.68 -15.55
N PRO A 114 -22.37 -11.70 -14.36
CA PRO A 114 -21.77 -11.20 -13.11
C PRO A 114 -20.50 -11.94 -12.69
N LYS A 115 -20.41 -13.25 -12.98
CA LYS A 115 -19.22 -14.07 -12.58
C LYS A 115 -17.92 -13.58 -13.21
N THR A 116 -17.97 -13.11 -14.46
CA THR A 116 -16.78 -12.57 -15.15
C THR A 116 -16.22 -11.36 -14.40
N PHE A 117 -17.10 -10.44 -14.01
CA PHE A 117 -16.69 -9.26 -13.24
C PHE A 117 -16.21 -9.62 -11.83
N GLN A 118 -16.83 -10.63 -11.18
CA GLN A 118 -16.34 -11.15 -9.89
C GLN A 118 -14.94 -11.74 -10.00
N ILE A 119 -14.63 -12.44 -11.10
CA ILE A 119 -13.26 -12.93 -11.37
C ILE A 119 -12.29 -11.75 -11.59
N CYS A 120 -12.71 -10.73 -12.32
CA CYS A 120 -11.90 -9.51 -12.48
C CYS A 120 -11.61 -8.81 -11.14
N LEU A 121 -12.58 -8.77 -10.21
CA LEU A 121 -12.37 -8.26 -8.85
C LEU A 121 -11.32 -9.10 -8.09
N ILE A 122 -11.34 -10.43 -8.23
CA ILE A 122 -10.34 -11.32 -7.62
C ILE A 122 -8.96 -11.08 -8.22
N ILE A 123 -8.86 -10.90 -9.55
CA ILE A 123 -7.59 -10.59 -10.21
C ILE A 123 -7.00 -9.30 -9.65
N ASN A 124 -7.79 -8.22 -9.55
CA ASN A 124 -7.34 -7.00 -8.90
C ASN A 124 -6.96 -7.24 -7.43
N GLY A 125 -7.76 -8.01 -6.72
CA GLY A 125 -7.54 -8.37 -5.32
C GLY A 125 -6.20 -9.06 -5.07
N ILE A 126 -5.69 -9.82 -6.03
CA ILE A 126 -4.39 -10.49 -5.97
C ILE A 126 -3.28 -9.59 -6.53
N VAL A 127 -3.45 -9.10 -7.74
CA VAL A 127 -2.42 -8.35 -8.49
C VAL A 127 -2.10 -7.03 -7.81
N GLY A 128 -3.11 -6.28 -7.36
CA GLY A 128 -2.91 -4.98 -6.71
C GLY A 128 -1.98 -5.06 -5.50
N PRO A 129 -2.36 -5.78 -4.41
CA PRO A 129 -1.53 -5.88 -3.22
C PRO A 129 -0.18 -6.56 -3.46
N LEU A 130 -0.12 -7.60 -4.29
CA LEU A 130 1.11 -8.32 -4.61
C LEU A 130 2.14 -7.40 -5.28
N LEU A 131 1.73 -6.71 -6.34
CA LEU A 131 2.64 -5.85 -7.09
C LEU A 131 2.99 -4.56 -6.35
N LEU A 132 2.04 -3.97 -5.62
CA LEU A 132 2.33 -2.80 -4.78
C LEU A 132 3.30 -3.16 -3.65
N GLY A 133 3.12 -4.30 -3.00
CA GLY A 133 4.07 -4.80 -2.00
C GLY A 133 5.46 -5.07 -2.58
N GLY A 134 5.52 -5.67 -3.79
CA GLY A 134 6.77 -5.89 -4.52
C GLY A 134 7.44 -4.58 -4.94
N ALA A 135 6.68 -3.58 -5.39
CA ALA A 135 7.19 -2.26 -5.72
C ALA A 135 7.76 -1.53 -4.48
N VAL A 136 7.08 -1.62 -3.34
CA VAL A 136 7.58 -1.04 -2.08
C VAL A 136 8.81 -1.78 -1.56
N ALA A 137 8.94 -3.09 -1.79
CA ALA A 137 10.13 -3.85 -1.42
C ALA A 137 11.41 -3.33 -2.09
N THR A 138 11.30 -2.72 -3.27
CA THR A 138 12.44 -2.11 -3.97
C THR A 138 13.02 -0.90 -3.25
N PHE A 139 12.30 -0.27 -2.31
CA PHE A 139 12.86 0.75 -1.42
C PHE A 139 13.98 0.20 -0.52
N PHE A 140 13.97 -1.09 -0.28
CA PHE A 140 14.95 -1.77 0.55
C PHE A 140 15.94 -2.61 -0.27
N ASN A 141 15.45 -3.25 -1.33
CA ASN A 141 16.23 -4.20 -2.13
C ASN A 141 16.90 -3.55 -3.35
N GLY A 142 16.44 -2.34 -3.71
CA GLY A 142 16.95 -1.62 -4.88
C GLY A 142 16.26 -2.01 -6.19
N SER A 143 16.63 -1.27 -7.23
CA SER A 143 16.11 -1.43 -8.59
C SER A 143 17.21 -1.16 -9.64
N ASN A 144 16.97 -1.60 -10.88
CA ASN A 144 17.97 -1.54 -11.95
C ASN A 144 17.85 -0.25 -12.77
N PHE A 145 18.31 0.86 -12.23
CA PHE A 145 18.28 2.16 -12.89
C PHE A 145 19.61 2.91 -12.77
N LEU A 146 19.80 3.91 -13.63
CA LEU A 146 20.93 4.81 -13.65
C LEU A 146 20.45 6.27 -13.66
N ILE A 147 21.16 7.12 -12.92
CA ILE A 147 20.93 8.56 -12.88
C ILE A 147 22.16 9.29 -13.42
N ASP A 148 21.97 10.05 -14.48
CA ASP A 148 22.97 10.95 -15.04
C ASP A 148 22.38 12.36 -15.14
N LYS A 149 22.58 13.16 -14.11
CA LYS A 149 22.11 14.56 -14.06
C LYS A 149 22.80 15.45 -15.10
N GLY A 150 24.03 15.10 -15.53
CA GLY A 150 24.76 15.82 -16.55
C GLY A 150 24.08 15.74 -17.92
N ASN A 151 23.35 14.68 -18.19
CA ASN A 151 22.67 14.48 -19.47
C ASN A 151 21.55 15.51 -19.76
N ILE A 152 21.14 16.31 -18.78
CA ILE A 152 20.14 17.39 -18.98
C ILE A 152 20.59 18.40 -20.04
N THR A 153 21.90 18.53 -20.29
CA THR A 153 22.48 19.41 -21.34
C THR A 153 22.46 18.76 -22.72
N ASN A 154 22.06 17.53 -22.86
CA ASN A 154 21.95 16.82 -24.12
C ASN A 154 20.72 17.29 -24.89
N ASN A 155 20.91 18.09 -25.95
CA ASN A 155 19.80 18.65 -26.73
C ASN A 155 18.98 17.61 -27.51
N LEU A 156 19.50 16.40 -27.73
CA LEU A 156 18.81 15.35 -28.47
C LEU A 156 17.95 14.45 -27.53
N GLN A 157 18.49 14.10 -26.37
CA GLN A 157 17.83 13.24 -25.41
C GLN A 157 18.19 13.65 -23.98
N PRO A 158 17.54 14.67 -23.39
CA PRO A 158 17.87 15.19 -22.07
C PRO A 158 17.28 14.30 -20.95
N VAL A 159 17.44 12.97 -21.06
CA VAL A 159 16.94 12.00 -20.10
C VAL A 159 17.96 11.81 -18.99
N ILE A 160 17.61 12.17 -17.75
CA ILE A 160 18.49 12.07 -16.58
C ILE A 160 18.33 10.76 -15.81
N SER A 161 17.20 10.08 -15.92
CA SER A 161 17.01 8.76 -15.32
C SER A 161 16.60 7.75 -16.37
N ARG A 162 17.21 6.55 -16.34
CA ARG A 162 16.90 5.48 -17.28
C ARG A 162 16.90 4.12 -16.59
N TRP A 163 15.99 3.27 -16.98
CA TRP A 163 16.00 1.86 -16.57
C TRP A 163 17.11 1.13 -17.33
N ALA A 164 17.86 0.26 -16.63
CA ALA A 164 19.05 -0.38 -17.21
C ALA A 164 18.73 -1.57 -18.12
N ASN A 165 17.52 -2.14 -18.03
CA ASN A 165 17.11 -3.29 -18.82
C ASN A 165 15.74 -3.08 -19.49
N ALA A 166 15.41 -3.92 -20.46
CA ALA A 166 14.18 -3.85 -21.23
C ALA A 166 12.92 -4.29 -20.45
N SER A 167 13.06 -4.79 -19.22
CA SER A 167 11.93 -5.25 -18.43
C SER A 167 11.11 -4.11 -17.82
N HIS A 168 11.72 -2.91 -17.70
CA HIS A 168 11.09 -1.71 -17.18
C HIS A 168 10.24 -1.97 -15.92
N GLY A 169 10.87 -2.54 -14.89
CA GLY A 169 10.27 -2.80 -13.58
C GLY A 169 9.75 -4.22 -13.35
N LEU A 170 9.52 -5.02 -14.38
CA LEU A 170 9.12 -6.42 -14.18
C LEU A 170 10.22 -7.28 -13.55
N ASP A 171 11.49 -6.87 -13.70
CA ASP A 171 12.64 -7.47 -13.03
C ASP A 171 12.56 -7.39 -11.49
N ALA A 172 11.81 -6.45 -10.93
CA ALA A 172 11.55 -6.40 -9.50
C ALA A 172 10.86 -7.69 -8.99
N LEU A 173 10.08 -8.37 -9.84
CA LEU A 173 9.41 -9.62 -9.49
C LEU A 173 10.33 -10.85 -9.56
N LEU A 174 11.54 -10.71 -10.12
CA LEU A 174 12.55 -11.77 -10.13
C LEU A 174 13.32 -11.84 -8.79
N ASP A 175 13.33 -10.77 -8.01
CA ASP A 175 13.86 -10.81 -6.65
C ASP A 175 12.84 -11.50 -5.73
N PRO A 176 13.19 -12.68 -5.15
CA PRO A 176 12.27 -13.42 -4.31
C PRO A 176 11.83 -12.64 -3.07
N TRP A 177 12.64 -11.73 -2.55
CA TRP A 177 12.28 -10.92 -1.38
C TRP A 177 11.26 -9.83 -1.69
N ASN A 178 11.25 -9.31 -2.91
CA ASN A 178 10.19 -8.43 -3.36
C ASN A 178 8.85 -9.16 -3.45
N VAL A 179 8.89 -10.40 -3.96
CA VAL A 179 7.70 -11.27 -4.00
C VAL A 179 7.24 -11.65 -2.59
N VAL A 180 8.17 -11.94 -1.68
CA VAL A 180 7.84 -12.27 -0.27
C VAL A 180 7.10 -11.11 0.40
N LEU A 181 7.56 -9.86 0.25
CA LEU A 181 6.82 -8.71 0.76
C LEU A 181 5.47 -8.53 0.05
N GLY A 182 5.42 -8.71 -1.26
CA GLY A 182 4.18 -8.69 -2.03
C GLY A 182 3.15 -9.69 -1.50
N LEU A 183 3.58 -10.92 -1.21
CA LEU A 183 2.74 -11.96 -0.61
C LEU A 183 2.31 -11.62 0.83
N ALA A 184 3.21 -11.01 1.61
CA ALA A 184 2.86 -10.52 2.95
C ALA A 184 1.77 -9.45 2.88
N VAL A 185 1.90 -8.46 1.98
CA VAL A 185 0.89 -7.41 1.77
C VAL A 185 -0.43 -8.00 1.29
N LEU A 186 -0.41 -8.97 0.37
CA LEU A 186 -1.61 -9.68 -0.08
C LEU A 186 -2.32 -10.40 1.08
N MET A 187 -1.57 -11.11 1.93
CA MET A 187 -2.17 -11.81 3.08
C MET A 187 -2.70 -10.82 4.12
N LEU A 188 -1.99 -9.72 4.36
CA LEU A 188 -2.46 -8.65 5.25
C LEU A 188 -3.74 -8.00 4.71
N ALA A 189 -3.81 -7.71 3.40
CA ALA A 189 -5.01 -7.19 2.76
C ALA A 189 -6.19 -8.14 2.94
N ARG A 190 -6.00 -9.46 2.79
CA ARG A 190 -7.03 -10.49 3.04
C ARG A 190 -7.52 -10.49 4.49
N ILE A 191 -6.59 -10.37 5.45
CA ILE A 191 -6.92 -10.26 6.88
C ILE A 191 -7.79 -9.02 7.12
N LEU A 192 -7.34 -7.85 6.63
CA LEU A 192 -8.08 -6.59 6.75
C LEU A 192 -9.45 -6.69 6.06
N GLY A 193 -9.53 -7.34 4.89
CA GLY A 193 -10.77 -7.60 4.17
C GLY A 193 -11.76 -8.44 4.98
N MET A 194 -11.31 -9.53 5.61
CA MET A 194 -12.16 -10.35 6.48
C MET A 194 -12.65 -9.56 7.70
N LEU A 195 -11.77 -8.77 8.32
CA LEU A 195 -12.13 -7.93 9.46
C LEU A 195 -13.12 -6.83 9.09
N TYR A 196 -12.98 -6.24 7.89
CA TYR A 196 -13.92 -5.26 7.37
C TYR A 196 -15.30 -5.89 7.09
N ILE A 197 -15.34 -7.04 6.44
CA ILE A 197 -16.58 -7.80 6.19
C ILE A 197 -17.29 -8.12 7.52
N LYS A 198 -16.56 -8.57 8.55
CA LYS A 198 -17.13 -8.82 9.90
C LYS A 198 -17.70 -7.55 10.55
N ASN A 199 -17.12 -6.40 10.27
CA ASN A 199 -17.59 -5.11 10.81
C ASN A 199 -18.84 -4.60 10.09
N ASN A 200 -18.90 -4.74 8.77
CA ASN A 200 -19.84 -4.05 7.89
C ASN A 200 -21.07 -4.91 7.52
N ILE A 201 -20.92 -6.24 7.38
CA ILE A 201 -22.02 -7.13 6.93
C ILE A 201 -22.71 -7.80 8.13
N GLU A 202 -24.05 -7.84 8.11
CA GLU A 202 -24.87 -8.53 9.09
C GLU A 202 -25.39 -9.87 8.52
N HIS A 203 -24.50 -10.86 8.44
CA HIS A 203 -24.83 -12.22 7.97
C HIS A 203 -24.00 -13.26 8.73
N GLN A 204 -24.68 -14.10 9.53
CA GLN A 204 -24.03 -15.01 10.49
C GLN A 204 -23.05 -15.96 9.81
N GLN A 205 -23.44 -16.61 8.73
CA GLN A 205 -22.61 -17.62 8.06
C GLN A 205 -21.31 -17.01 7.47
N ILE A 206 -21.40 -15.79 6.90
CA ILE A 206 -20.21 -15.06 6.41
C ILE A 206 -19.27 -14.76 7.58
N GLN A 207 -19.80 -14.30 8.73
CA GLN A 207 -19.00 -14.00 9.92
C GLN A 207 -18.31 -15.22 10.50
N GLU A 208 -18.99 -16.37 10.54
CA GLU A 208 -18.41 -17.63 10.98
C GLU A 208 -17.28 -18.09 10.06
N ARG A 209 -17.47 -18.00 8.74
CA ARG A 209 -16.43 -18.33 7.75
C ARG A 209 -15.23 -17.40 7.87
N CYS A 210 -15.43 -16.09 8.05
CA CYS A 210 -14.35 -15.14 8.31
C CYS A 210 -13.57 -15.55 9.56
N THR A 211 -14.27 -15.81 10.67
CA THR A 211 -13.64 -16.19 11.94
C THR A 211 -12.80 -17.45 11.81
N ARG A 212 -13.28 -18.46 11.07
CA ARG A 212 -12.55 -19.72 10.83
C ARG A 212 -11.34 -19.56 9.93
N GLN A 213 -11.40 -18.69 8.91
CA GLN A 213 -10.31 -18.49 7.95
C GLN A 213 -9.24 -17.52 8.45
N LEU A 214 -9.58 -16.64 9.39
CA LEU A 214 -8.69 -15.58 9.88
C LEU A 214 -7.35 -16.12 10.44
N PRO A 215 -7.29 -17.18 11.29
CA PRO A 215 -6.03 -17.72 11.80
C PRO A 215 -5.10 -18.23 10.70
N TRP A 216 -5.63 -18.89 9.67
CA TRP A 216 -4.83 -19.41 8.56
C TRP A 216 -4.21 -18.29 7.71
N ASN A 217 -4.99 -17.23 7.43
CA ASN A 217 -4.45 -16.08 6.72
C ASN A 217 -3.43 -15.31 7.58
N ALA A 218 -3.63 -15.26 8.91
CA ALA A 218 -2.66 -14.69 9.84
C ALA A 218 -1.35 -15.50 9.87
N LEU A 219 -1.43 -16.80 9.88
CA LEU A 219 -0.25 -17.69 9.82
C LEU A 219 0.53 -17.46 8.51
N LEU A 220 -0.16 -17.42 7.38
CA LEU A 220 0.48 -17.15 6.07
C LEU A 220 1.09 -15.74 6.02
N PHE A 221 0.41 -14.73 6.58
CA PHE A 221 0.97 -13.39 6.70
C PHE A 221 2.28 -13.40 7.50
N LEU A 222 2.30 -14.02 8.66
CA LEU A 222 3.50 -14.11 9.49
C LEU A 222 4.61 -14.92 8.80
N LEU A 223 4.26 -15.97 8.07
CA LEU A 223 5.22 -16.78 7.30
C LEU A 223 5.98 -15.97 6.25
N PHE A 224 5.35 -14.97 5.63
CA PHE A 224 6.01 -14.10 4.67
C PHE A 224 6.59 -12.83 5.30
N PHE A 225 5.87 -12.23 6.23
CA PHE A 225 6.28 -10.95 6.81
C PHE A 225 7.47 -11.06 7.76
N LEU A 226 7.50 -12.07 8.65
CA LEU A 226 8.58 -12.21 9.62
C LEU A 226 9.95 -12.48 8.98
N PRO A 227 10.11 -13.40 8.01
CA PRO A 227 11.39 -13.57 7.31
C PRO A 227 11.84 -12.30 6.59
N PHE A 228 10.90 -11.58 5.95
CA PHE A 228 11.22 -10.30 5.31
C PHE A 228 11.71 -9.28 6.34
N LEU A 229 11.01 -9.12 7.47
CA LEU A 229 11.37 -8.18 8.52
C LEU A 229 12.73 -8.53 9.15
N ILE A 230 12.96 -9.79 9.47
CA ILE A 230 14.25 -10.24 10.02
C ILE A 230 15.37 -9.94 9.04
N ARG A 231 15.19 -10.30 7.76
CA ARG A 231 16.19 -10.00 6.72
C ARG A 231 16.41 -8.50 6.58
N LEU A 232 15.34 -7.68 6.61
CA LEU A 232 15.46 -6.22 6.52
C LEU A 232 16.34 -5.67 7.64
N LEU A 233 16.19 -6.15 8.87
CA LEU A 233 16.94 -5.65 10.02
C LEU A 233 18.42 -6.06 10.00
N VAL A 234 18.77 -7.20 9.41
CA VAL A 234 20.14 -7.70 9.38
C VAL A 234 20.89 -7.39 8.07
N LYS A 235 20.17 -6.93 7.03
CA LYS A 235 20.80 -6.63 5.75
C LYS A 235 21.56 -5.31 5.77
N ASP A 236 22.52 -5.20 4.86
CA ASP A 236 23.19 -3.93 4.56
C ASP A 236 22.21 -2.95 3.90
N GLY A 237 22.35 -1.69 4.22
CA GLY A 237 21.61 -0.59 3.63
C GLY A 237 22.54 0.48 3.04
N PHE A 238 21.97 1.56 2.58
CA PHE A 238 22.66 2.60 1.83
C PHE A 238 22.65 3.90 2.62
N SER A 239 23.84 4.30 3.09
CA SER A 239 24.05 5.49 3.93
C SER A 239 24.61 6.65 3.12
N THR A 240 24.20 7.87 3.47
CA THR A 240 24.67 9.13 2.85
C THR A 240 25.48 10.00 3.81
N SER A 241 25.88 9.48 4.97
CA SER A 241 26.51 10.23 6.05
C SER A 241 27.87 10.87 5.66
N THR A 242 28.55 10.33 4.65
CA THR A 242 29.85 10.81 4.17
C THR A 242 29.78 11.77 2.97
N GLY A 243 28.59 12.19 2.55
CA GLY A 243 28.36 12.99 1.34
C GLY A 243 28.36 12.20 0.03
N SER A 244 28.83 10.95 0.04
CA SER A 244 28.66 9.94 -1.01
C SER A 244 27.86 8.78 -0.47
N ILE A 245 27.24 8.00 -1.37
CA ILE A 245 26.44 6.86 -0.97
C ILE A 245 27.40 5.70 -0.70
N THR A 246 27.33 5.14 0.52
CA THR A 246 28.13 4.02 0.99
C THR A 246 27.24 2.91 1.54
N ILE A 247 27.77 1.69 1.57
CA ILE A 247 27.07 0.54 2.17
C ILE A 247 27.35 0.53 3.66
N GLU A 248 26.31 0.44 4.49
CA GLU A 248 26.37 0.36 5.93
C GLU A 248 25.68 -0.93 6.40
N SER A 249 26.38 -1.73 7.19
CA SER A 249 25.84 -2.99 7.70
C SER A 249 24.70 -2.72 8.69
N MET A 250 23.64 -3.55 8.61
CA MET A 250 22.46 -3.46 9.49
C MET A 250 21.82 -2.06 9.54
N LYS A 251 21.89 -1.28 8.46
CA LYS A 251 21.44 0.13 8.41
C LYS A 251 20.05 0.34 8.98
N TYR A 252 19.11 -0.51 8.61
CA TYR A 252 17.69 -0.35 9.03
C TYR A 252 17.50 -0.67 10.52
N LEU A 253 18.30 -1.58 11.09
CA LEU A 253 18.31 -1.81 12.53
C LEU A 253 18.92 -0.61 13.26
N HIS A 254 20.04 -0.06 12.77
CA HIS A 254 20.64 1.15 13.32
C HIS A 254 19.65 2.32 13.30
N ASN A 255 18.91 2.51 12.20
CA ASN A 255 17.88 3.54 12.11
C ASN A 255 16.79 3.39 13.18
N LEU A 256 16.37 2.17 13.52
CA LEU A 256 15.41 1.93 14.60
C LEU A 256 16.01 2.21 15.98
N LEU A 257 17.28 1.86 16.20
CA LEU A 257 17.95 2.07 17.50
C LEU A 257 18.30 3.55 17.74
N GLU A 258 18.69 4.28 16.70
CA GLU A 258 19.00 5.70 16.75
C GLU A 258 17.74 6.59 16.81
N MET A 259 16.60 6.05 16.36
CA MET A 259 15.28 6.70 16.45
C MET A 259 14.34 5.87 17.32
N PRO A 260 14.55 5.76 18.66
CA PRO A 260 13.84 4.83 19.53
C PRO A 260 12.32 5.05 19.58
N PHE A 261 11.84 6.27 19.29
CA PHE A 261 10.41 6.55 19.19
C PHE A 261 9.76 5.75 18.05
N LEU A 262 10.47 5.52 16.93
CA LEU A 262 9.98 4.67 15.82
C LEU A 262 9.89 3.21 16.24
N LEU A 263 10.86 2.71 17.01
CA LEU A 263 10.80 1.36 17.55
C LEU A 263 9.58 1.16 18.45
N VAL A 264 9.29 2.13 19.33
CA VAL A 264 8.09 2.08 20.19
C VAL A 264 6.82 2.08 19.36
N ILE A 265 6.72 2.93 18.33
CA ILE A 265 5.56 2.98 17.42
C ILE A 265 5.42 1.65 16.67
N LEU A 266 6.52 1.05 16.19
CA LEU A 266 6.52 -0.25 15.53
C LEU A 266 5.95 -1.35 16.44
N LEU A 267 6.43 -1.41 17.68
CA LEU A 267 5.97 -2.41 18.65
C LEU A 267 4.48 -2.24 18.97
N ILE A 268 4.02 -1.01 19.18
CA ILE A 268 2.60 -0.70 19.38
C ILE A 268 1.80 -1.15 18.16
N GLY A 269 2.27 -0.85 16.95
CA GLY A 269 1.63 -1.24 15.69
C GLY A 269 1.46 -2.75 15.58
N VAL A 270 2.54 -3.51 15.81
CA VAL A 270 2.53 -4.98 15.78
C VAL A 270 1.57 -5.55 16.83
N VAL A 271 1.60 -5.05 18.07
CA VAL A 271 0.70 -5.50 19.14
C VAL A 271 -0.76 -5.26 18.76
N LEU A 272 -1.10 -4.10 18.18
CA LEU A 272 -2.45 -3.80 17.74
C LEU A 272 -2.91 -4.72 16.60
N VAL A 273 -2.05 -5.02 15.63
CA VAL A 273 -2.34 -5.98 14.55
C VAL A 273 -2.67 -7.34 15.14
N LEU A 274 -1.78 -7.87 15.98
CA LEU A 274 -1.95 -9.20 16.60
C LEU A 274 -3.19 -9.25 17.50
N PHE A 275 -3.43 -8.21 18.29
CA PHE A 275 -4.60 -8.13 19.17
C PHE A 275 -5.92 -8.16 18.37
N GLY A 276 -6.01 -7.33 17.30
CA GLY A 276 -7.21 -7.28 16.46
C GLY A 276 -7.49 -8.63 15.78
N ILE A 277 -6.46 -9.29 15.25
CA ILE A 277 -6.55 -10.62 14.64
C ILE A 277 -6.98 -11.66 15.69
N PHE A 278 -6.26 -11.73 16.81
CA PHE A 278 -6.50 -12.70 17.86
C PHE A 278 -7.93 -12.62 18.41
N LYS A 279 -8.39 -11.43 18.77
CA LYS A 279 -9.73 -11.24 19.33
C LYS A 279 -10.84 -11.56 18.33
N SER A 280 -10.62 -11.22 17.04
CA SER A 280 -11.58 -11.51 15.97
C SER A 280 -11.63 -12.98 15.57
N SER A 281 -10.54 -13.73 15.73
CA SER A 281 -10.49 -15.17 15.48
C SER A 281 -11.13 -16.01 16.59
N ARG A 282 -11.24 -15.45 17.80
CA ARG A 282 -11.84 -16.14 18.97
C ARG A 282 -13.35 -15.92 19.13
N SER A 283 -13.89 -14.86 18.51
CA SER A 283 -15.30 -14.50 18.67
C SER A 283 -15.93 -14.12 17.35
N VAL A 284 -17.00 -14.79 16.96
CA VAL A 284 -17.81 -14.45 15.78
C VAL A 284 -18.44 -13.07 15.96
N GLN A 285 -18.86 -12.71 17.15
CA GLN A 285 -19.55 -11.47 17.46
C GLN A 285 -18.61 -10.25 17.55
N TYR A 286 -17.27 -10.46 17.67
CA TYR A 286 -16.34 -9.37 17.78
C TYR A 286 -16.09 -8.72 16.43
N ARG A 287 -16.53 -7.47 16.29
CA ARG A 287 -16.56 -6.73 15.00
C ARG A 287 -15.54 -5.59 14.91
N LYS A 288 -14.96 -5.15 16.04
CA LYS A 288 -14.04 -4.00 16.08
C LYS A 288 -12.60 -4.32 15.64
N GLY A 289 -12.32 -5.57 15.23
CA GLY A 289 -10.97 -6.01 14.87
C GLY A 289 -10.32 -5.17 13.77
N ILE A 290 -11.11 -4.72 12.78
CA ILE A 290 -10.61 -3.88 11.69
C ILE A 290 -9.94 -2.59 12.18
N TRP A 291 -10.45 -1.95 13.23
CA TRP A 291 -9.89 -0.71 13.73
C TRP A 291 -8.56 -0.92 14.44
N PHE A 292 -8.43 -1.96 15.26
CA PHE A 292 -7.17 -2.30 15.92
C PHE A 292 -6.11 -2.75 14.88
N THR A 293 -6.47 -3.70 14.03
CA THR A 293 -5.55 -4.20 12.99
C THR A 293 -5.22 -3.09 11.98
N GLY A 294 -6.18 -2.26 11.61
CA GLY A 294 -5.98 -1.16 10.66
C GLY A 294 -5.04 -0.09 11.18
N ILE A 295 -5.27 0.41 12.42
CA ILE A 295 -4.36 1.37 13.05
C ILE A 295 -2.98 0.75 13.21
N GLY A 296 -2.90 -0.51 13.67
CA GLY A 296 -1.63 -1.22 13.81
C GLY A 296 -0.90 -1.38 12.48
N THR A 297 -1.62 -1.65 11.37
CA THR A 297 -1.06 -1.71 10.02
C THR A 297 -0.48 -0.36 9.61
N VAL A 298 -1.24 0.74 9.80
CA VAL A 298 -0.76 2.08 9.46
C VAL A 298 0.51 2.42 10.23
N LEU A 299 0.55 2.18 11.54
CA LEU A 299 1.73 2.45 12.36
C LEU A 299 2.94 1.62 11.92
N THR A 300 2.75 0.32 11.69
CA THR A 300 3.85 -0.59 11.27
C THR A 300 4.41 -0.18 9.91
N VAL A 301 3.55 0.04 8.91
CA VAL A 301 3.99 0.40 7.55
C VAL A 301 4.61 1.79 7.52
N LEU A 302 4.06 2.74 8.27
CA LEU A 302 4.64 4.08 8.42
C LEU A 302 6.08 4.02 8.91
N VAL A 303 6.33 3.27 9.98
CA VAL A 303 7.70 3.12 10.52
C VAL A 303 8.64 2.48 9.51
N LEU A 304 8.21 1.42 8.81
CA LEU A 304 9.03 0.78 7.79
C LEU A 304 9.41 1.74 6.66
N LEU A 305 8.48 2.59 6.21
CA LEU A 305 8.78 3.60 5.19
C LEU A 305 9.65 4.74 5.74
N LEU A 306 9.47 5.15 7.00
CA LEU A 306 10.30 6.20 7.60
C LEU A 306 11.76 5.76 7.74
N ILE A 307 12.03 4.53 8.19
CA ILE A 307 13.41 4.03 8.30
C ILE A 307 14.09 3.82 6.95
N ALA A 308 13.33 3.73 5.86
CA ALA A 308 13.87 3.63 4.50
C ALA A 308 14.50 4.96 4.03
N GLY A 309 14.00 6.12 4.47
CA GLY A 309 14.47 7.43 3.98
C GLY A 309 15.08 8.35 5.04
N TRP A 310 14.70 8.20 6.32
CA TRP A 310 15.26 9.01 7.40
C TRP A 310 16.65 8.51 7.82
N ASN A 311 17.33 9.31 8.62
CA ASN A 311 18.64 9.02 9.19
C ASN A 311 19.72 8.76 8.12
N ASN A 312 19.84 9.70 7.16
CA ASN A 312 20.83 9.65 6.08
C ASN A 312 20.78 8.32 5.27
N THR A 313 19.58 7.82 4.99
CA THR A 313 19.38 6.59 4.24
C THR A 313 18.95 6.91 2.80
N ALA A 314 19.53 6.21 1.82
CA ALA A 314 19.05 6.27 0.43
C ALA A 314 17.83 5.35 0.31
N TYR A 315 16.66 5.97 0.14
CA TYR A 315 15.39 5.25 0.16
C TYR A 315 15.06 4.46 -1.12
N TYR A 316 15.75 4.74 -2.22
CA TYR A 316 15.58 4.01 -3.47
C TYR A 316 16.95 3.66 -4.06
N PRO A 317 17.51 2.51 -3.68
CA PRO A 317 18.84 2.11 -4.10
C PRO A 317 18.90 1.72 -5.57
N SER A 318 20.01 2.05 -6.24
CA SER A 318 20.34 1.51 -7.55
C SER A 318 21.25 0.29 -7.41
N ASN A 319 20.85 -0.83 -8.06
CA ASN A 319 21.66 -2.05 -8.11
C ASN A 319 22.73 -2.01 -9.21
N ILE A 320 22.72 -0.99 -10.08
CA ILE A 320 23.65 -0.84 -11.20
C ILE A 320 24.80 0.10 -10.82
N ASP A 321 24.47 1.25 -10.24
CA ASP A 321 25.45 2.25 -9.80
C ASP A 321 25.05 2.80 -8.45
N LEU A 322 25.90 2.60 -7.45
CA LEU A 322 25.63 2.98 -6.08
C LEU A 322 25.31 4.49 -5.96
N GLN A 323 26.04 5.34 -6.70
CA GLN A 323 25.88 6.80 -6.63
C GLN A 323 24.59 7.30 -7.31
N SER A 324 23.98 6.48 -8.15
CA SER A 324 22.66 6.75 -8.73
C SER A 324 21.50 6.53 -7.76
N SER A 325 21.75 5.98 -6.55
CA SER A 325 20.70 5.75 -5.57
C SER A 325 20.05 7.07 -5.12
N LEU A 326 18.73 7.01 -4.88
CA LEU A 326 17.96 8.22 -4.52
C LEU A 326 17.87 8.40 -3.01
N THR A 327 18.11 9.63 -2.60
CA THR A 327 18.04 10.12 -1.22
C THR A 327 17.00 11.24 -1.13
N LEU A 328 16.59 11.61 0.07
CA LEU A 328 15.68 12.74 0.26
C LEU A 328 16.29 14.04 -0.34
N ALA A 329 17.60 14.24 -0.17
CA ALA A 329 18.27 15.45 -0.63
C ALA A 329 18.45 15.50 -2.16
N ASN A 330 18.77 14.37 -2.82
CA ASN A 330 19.11 14.39 -4.24
C ASN A 330 17.91 14.23 -5.18
N SER A 331 16.74 13.85 -4.65
CA SER A 331 15.54 13.54 -5.46
C SER A 331 14.35 14.46 -5.22
N CYS A 332 14.41 15.33 -4.19
CA CYS A 332 13.31 16.23 -3.84
C CYS A 332 13.16 17.39 -4.82
N SER A 333 11.99 18.00 -4.76
CA SER A 333 11.64 19.25 -5.47
C SER A 333 12.38 20.44 -4.86
N SER A 334 12.27 21.62 -5.51
CA SER A 334 12.88 22.85 -5.01
C SER A 334 12.34 23.25 -3.62
N GLU A 335 13.14 23.98 -2.86
CA GLU A 335 12.73 24.50 -1.55
C GLU A 335 11.45 25.33 -1.63
N PHE A 336 11.33 26.17 -2.67
CA PHE A 336 10.11 26.95 -2.92
C PHE A 336 8.87 26.07 -3.10
N THR A 337 8.99 25.00 -3.90
CA THR A 337 7.89 24.06 -4.15
C THR A 337 7.48 23.35 -2.86
N LEU A 338 8.45 22.78 -2.14
CA LEU A 338 8.16 22.06 -0.88
C LEU A 338 7.55 22.98 0.18
N HIS A 339 8.01 24.24 0.25
CA HIS A 339 7.46 25.22 1.18
C HIS A 339 6.01 25.59 0.83
N THR A 340 5.73 25.91 -0.43
CA THR A 340 4.37 26.23 -0.90
C THR A 340 3.42 25.06 -0.65
N MET A 341 3.84 23.84 -0.97
CA MET A 341 3.05 22.64 -0.71
C MET A 341 2.85 22.38 0.79
N ALA A 342 3.85 22.72 1.65
CA ALA A 342 3.70 22.58 3.09
C ALA A 342 2.60 23.51 3.64
N ILE A 343 2.45 24.72 3.08
CA ILE A 343 1.33 25.61 3.41
C ILE A 343 -0.01 24.96 3.01
N VAL A 344 -0.09 24.41 1.79
CA VAL A 344 -1.31 23.73 1.30
C VAL A 344 -1.63 22.51 2.13
N SER A 345 -0.62 21.81 2.65
CA SER A 345 -0.83 20.62 3.51
C SER A 345 -1.59 20.90 4.81
N LEU A 346 -1.70 22.17 5.25
CA LEU A 346 -2.56 22.59 6.36
C LEU A 346 -4.05 22.32 6.10
N LEU A 347 -4.43 22.09 4.84
CA LEU A 347 -5.78 21.66 4.47
C LEU A 347 -6.02 20.15 4.68
N ILE A 348 -4.97 19.34 4.84
CA ILE A 348 -5.09 17.88 5.02
C ILE A 348 -6.01 17.50 6.19
N PRO A 349 -5.95 18.11 7.38
CA PRO A 349 -6.86 17.80 8.48
C PRO A 349 -8.35 17.99 8.12
N PHE A 350 -8.67 19.02 7.33
CA PHE A 350 -10.04 19.26 6.87
C PHE A 350 -10.51 18.16 5.90
N VAL A 351 -9.64 17.76 4.98
CA VAL A 351 -9.91 16.64 4.05
C VAL A 351 -10.09 15.34 4.82
N LEU A 352 -9.24 15.06 5.80
CA LEU A 352 -9.36 13.87 6.65
C LEU A 352 -10.66 13.88 7.46
N ALA A 353 -11.04 15.04 8.02
CA ALA A 353 -12.31 15.18 8.72
C ALA A 353 -13.51 14.89 7.80
N TYR A 354 -13.47 15.39 6.56
CA TYR A 354 -14.49 15.08 5.56
C TYR A 354 -14.52 13.59 5.20
N ILE A 355 -13.37 12.96 4.98
CA ILE A 355 -13.27 11.52 4.71
C ILE A 355 -13.87 10.72 5.87
N VAL A 356 -13.53 11.06 7.12
CA VAL A 356 -14.09 10.39 8.32
C VAL A 356 -15.60 10.59 8.40
N PHE A 357 -16.09 11.79 8.08
CA PHE A 357 -17.54 12.06 8.03
C PHE A 357 -18.22 11.21 6.97
N ALA A 358 -17.73 11.22 5.73
CA ALA A 358 -18.25 10.43 4.62
C ALA A 358 -18.21 8.92 4.93
N TRP A 359 -17.10 8.43 5.47
CA TRP A 359 -16.97 7.04 5.89
C TRP A 359 -18.04 6.64 6.92
N ARG A 360 -18.20 7.46 7.97
CA ARG A 360 -19.22 7.22 9.01
C ARG A 360 -20.65 7.29 8.45
N ALA A 361 -20.92 8.19 7.50
CA ALA A 361 -22.22 8.28 6.86
C ALA A 361 -22.55 7.02 6.06
N ILE A 362 -21.60 6.50 5.27
CA ILE A 362 -21.75 5.28 4.49
C ILE A 362 -21.94 4.05 5.41
N ASP A 363 -21.17 3.95 6.50
CA ASP A 363 -21.20 2.79 7.41
C ASP A 363 -22.22 2.94 8.56
N ARG A 364 -23.10 3.95 8.50
CA ARG A 364 -24.10 4.19 9.55
C ARG A 364 -25.09 3.03 9.71
N LYS A 365 -25.46 2.41 8.61
CA LYS A 365 -26.26 1.19 8.57
C LYS A 365 -25.38 0.05 8.07
N ARG A 366 -25.56 -1.12 8.65
CA ARG A 366 -24.91 -2.35 8.17
C ARG A 366 -25.66 -2.86 6.95
N ILE A 367 -24.93 -3.54 6.10
CA ILE A 367 -25.48 -4.15 4.90
C ILE A 367 -26.24 -5.41 5.30
N THR A 368 -27.53 -5.43 4.97
CA THR A 368 -28.47 -6.55 5.17
C THR A 368 -28.94 -7.07 3.84
N GLN A 369 -29.56 -8.25 3.84
CA GLN A 369 -30.14 -8.85 2.65
C GLN A 369 -31.31 -8.01 2.10
N GLU A 370 -32.12 -7.42 2.98
CA GLU A 370 -33.25 -6.56 2.61
C GLU A 370 -32.81 -5.32 1.80
N GLU A 371 -31.66 -4.74 2.10
CA GLU A 371 -31.10 -3.60 1.38
C GLU A 371 -30.76 -3.96 -0.08
N ILE A 372 -30.28 -5.19 -0.31
CA ILE A 372 -29.95 -5.67 -1.66
C ILE A 372 -31.23 -5.90 -2.48
N GLU A 373 -32.29 -6.42 -1.86
CA GLU A 373 -33.58 -6.69 -2.53
C GLU A 373 -34.29 -5.40 -2.92
N GLN A 374 -34.09 -4.29 -2.18
CA GLN A 374 -34.64 -2.96 -2.49
C GLN A 374 -33.93 -2.23 -3.62
N GLY A 375 -32.86 -2.80 -4.20
CA GLY A 375 -32.17 -2.25 -5.38
C GLY A 375 -31.20 -1.10 -5.08
N GLU A 376 -30.89 -0.82 -3.82
CA GLU A 376 -29.92 0.20 -3.39
C GLU A 376 -28.46 -0.33 -3.37
N ALA A 377 -28.19 -1.43 -4.11
CA ALA A 377 -26.91 -2.14 -4.11
C ALA A 377 -26.07 -1.85 -5.36
N TYR A 378 -24.73 -1.92 -5.20
CA TYR A 378 -23.77 -1.96 -6.31
C TYR A 378 -23.99 -3.16 -7.22
#